data_a5c5e339a61db4e539f4949c4d7653c1
#
_entry.id   a5c5e339a61db4e539f4949c4d7653c1
#
_cell.length_a   1.000
_cell.length_b   1.000
_cell.length_c   1.000
_cell.angle_alpha   90.00
_cell.angle_beta   90.00
_cell.angle_gamma   90.00
#
_symmetry.space_group_name_H-M   'P 1'
#
loop_
_entity.id
_entity.type
_entity.pdbx_description
1 polymer ?
#
loop_
_entity_poly.entity_id
_entity_poly.type
_entity_poly.pdbx_seq_one_letter_code
_entity_poly.pdbx_strand_id
1 'polypeptide(L)'
;VAKAVWFKEVASEKLLEQLDEKWIDEALEMTGTATMRRRRLPAEQVVWLVLGMSLYRELTIPEVVAKLGLSLPGERGLTVAPSALPQARARLGEEPMAWLFDKCSEKWALESARKHAWRGLSVFGIDGTCLRVPDSKANRAHFGGQSSSEEKGESGYPLARLVTVMALRSHLLLGARFGSYDTGETTLAKELWPMIPDNSLCIVDRGFLSAPGLLPYSLQGANRHWLTRAKKNTAMRVIRKLGKGDELVELNISPEARANDPSLPEHWTARAVRYQRRGFQ
;
A
#
# COMPACT_ATOMS: atom_id res chain seq x y z
N VAL A 1 -25.48 -6.36 -14.95
CA VAL A 1 -25.02 -4.99 -14.72
C VAL A 1 -25.71 -4.41 -13.47
N ALA A 2 -27.05 -4.42 -13.36
CA ALA A 2 -27.79 -3.84 -12.22
C ALA A 2 -27.44 -4.46 -10.85
N LYS A 3 -27.26 -5.80 -10.73
CA LYS A 3 -26.84 -6.44 -9.47
C LYS A 3 -25.43 -6.03 -9.03
N ALA A 4 -24.50 -5.83 -9.96
CA ALA A 4 -23.13 -5.43 -9.64
C ALA A 4 -23.06 -3.97 -9.14
N VAL A 5 -23.91 -3.09 -9.67
CA VAL A 5 -24.03 -1.68 -9.22
C VAL A 5 -24.62 -1.64 -7.81
N TRP A 6 -25.71 -2.38 -7.56
CA TRP A 6 -26.33 -2.45 -6.22
C TRP A 6 -25.37 -3.00 -5.15
N PHE A 7 -24.59 -4.05 -5.46
CA PHE A 7 -23.58 -4.57 -4.53
C PHE A 7 -22.49 -3.54 -4.21
N LYS A 8 -22.05 -2.75 -5.20
CA LYS A 8 -21.07 -1.69 -4.99
C LYS A 8 -21.62 -0.58 -4.07
N GLU A 9 -22.86 -0.15 -4.26
CA GLU A 9 -23.48 0.89 -3.43
C GLU A 9 -23.63 0.44 -1.99
N VAL A 10 -24.21 -0.73 -1.74
CA VAL A 10 -24.37 -1.28 -0.39
C VAL A 10 -23.02 -1.54 0.31
N ALA A 11 -22.00 -1.97 -0.44
CA ALA A 11 -20.67 -2.16 0.13
C ALA A 11 -20.00 -0.82 0.49
N SER A 12 -20.22 0.23 -0.31
CA SER A 12 -19.69 1.57 -0.06
C SER A 12 -20.32 2.22 1.17
N GLU A 13 -21.65 2.12 1.32
CA GLU A 13 -22.36 2.62 2.50
C GLU A 13 -21.88 1.90 3.77
N LYS A 14 -21.79 0.57 3.74
CA LYS A 14 -21.28 -0.22 4.89
C LYS A 14 -19.84 0.11 5.25
N LEU A 15 -18.98 0.46 4.27
CA LEU A 15 -17.60 0.87 4.57
C LEU A 15 -17.58 2.22 5.29
N LEU A 16 -18.41 3.18 4.85
CA LEU A 16 -18.53 4.49 5.51
C LEU A 16 -19.07 4.36 6.94
N GLU A 17 -20.02 3.44 7.18
CA GLU A 17 -20.55 3.15 8.51
C GLU A 17 -19.50 2.54 9.47
N GLN A 18 -18.45 1.91 8.95
CA GLN A 18 -17.37 1.33 9.78
C GLN A 18 -16.30 2.35 10.17
N LEU A 19 -16.30 3.52 9.52
CA LEU A 19 -15.36 4.58 9.85
C LEU A 19 -15.89 5.37 11.05
N ASP A 20 -15.13 5.36 12.15
CA ASP A 20 -15.45 6.16 13.33
C ASP A 20 -15.20 7.65 13.00
N GLU A 21 -16.25 8.46 13.11
CA GLU A 21 -16.17 9.92 12.87
C GLU A 21 -15.11 10.59 13.75
N LYS A 22 -14.88 10.07 14.98
CA LYS A 22 -13.82 10.56 15.85
C LYS A 22 -12.42 10.44 15.27
N TRP A 23 -12.19 9.46 14.40
CA TRP A 23 -10.89 9.33 13.72
C TRP A 23 -10.67 10.45 12.71
N ILE A 24 -11.73 10.96 12.11
CA ILE A 24 -11.63 12.12 11.21
C ILE A 24 -11.26 13.36 12.03
N ASP A 25 -11.91 13.57 13.17
CA ASP A 25 -11.58 14.69 14.05
C ASP A 25 -10.15 14.59 14.57
N GLU A 26 -9.74 13.42 15.06
CA GLU A 26 -8.36 13.13 15.48
C GLU A 26 -7.35 13.40 14.35
N ALA A 27 -7.63 12.96 13.12
CA ALA A 27 -6.77 13.20 11.97
C ALA A 27 -6.58 14.69 11.69
N LEU A 28 -7.66 15.45 11.74
CA LEU A 28 -7.64 16.90 11.49
C LEU A 28 -6.93 17.68 12.61
N GLU A 29 -7.10 17.28 13.85
CA GLU A 29 -6.40 17.85 15.00
C GLU A 29 -4.91 17.56 14.95
N MET A 30 -4.53 16.30 14.78
CA MET A 30 -3.14 15.85 14.76
C MET A 30 -2.32 16.45 13.61
N THR A 31 -2.97 16.77 12.49
CA THR A 31 -2.33 17.37 11.32
C THR A 31 -2.49 18.90 11.26
N GLY A 32 -3.15 19.50 12.23
CA GLY A 32 -3.34 20.96 12.31
C GLY A 32 -4.24 21.52 11.21
N THR A 33 -5.07 20.68 10.58
CA THR A 33 -5.94 21.05 9.44
C THR A 33 -7.39 21.31 9.85
N ALA A 34 -7.71 21.23 11.13
CA ALA A 34 -9.03 21.54 11.66
C ALA A 34 -9.49 22.97 11.25
N THR A 35 -10.68 23.09 10.70
CA THR A 35 -11.18 24.36 10.14
C THR A 35 -11.99 25.12 11.16
N MET A 36 -11.51 26.32 11.53
CA MET A 36 -12.29 27.26 12.37
C MET A 36 -13.21 28.22 11.57
N ARG A 37 -13.17 28.22 10.23
CA ARG A 37 -13.88 29.21 9.40
C ARG A 37 -15.19 28.69 8.88
N ARG A 38 -16.32 29.26 9.36
CA ARG A 38 -17.71 28.88 8.99
C ARG A 38 -18.13 29.14 7.51
N ARG A 39 -17.39 29.98 6.77
CA ARG A 39 -17.72 30.34 5.36
C ARG A 39 -17.08 29.44 4.31
N ARG A 40 -16.36 28.38 4.71
CA ARG A 40 -15.70 27.42 3.82
C ARG A 40 -16.23 26.04 4.12
N LEU A 41 -16.15 25.15 3.15
CA LEU A 41 -16.45 23.75 3.39
C LEU A 41 -15.53 23.25 4.52
N PRO A 42 -16.10 22.78 5.64
CA PRO A 42 -15.34 22.29 6.79
C PRO A 42 -14.40 21.14 6.40
N ALA A 43 -13.27 21.02 7.08
CA ALA A 43 -12.25 20.01 6.73
C ALA A 43 -12.78 18.58 6.86
N GLU A 44 -13.62 18.28 7.86
CA GLU A 44 -14.28 16.99 8.04
C GLU A 44 -15.16 16.62 6.83
N GLN A 45 -15.88 17.57 6.27
CA GLN A 45 -16.69 17.34 5.07
C GLN A 45 -15.80 17.12 3.83
N VAL A 46 -14.62 17.74 3.78
CA VAL A 46 -13.66 17.51 2.69
C VAL A 46 -13.08 16.10 2.78
N VAL A 47 -12.81 15.59 3.98
CA VAL A 47 -12.39 14.19 4.17
C VAL A 47 -13.47 13.25 3.64
N TRP A 48 -14.74 13.44 4.03
CA TRP A 48 -15.86 12.66 3.50
C TRP A 48 -15.99 12.76 1.98
N LEU A 49 -15.76 13.94 1.41
CA LEU A 49 -15.76 14.14 -0.04
C LEU A 49 -14.66 13.29 -0.71
N VAL A 50 -13.43 13.29 -0.19
CA VAL A 50 -12.33 12.52 -0.75
C VAL A 50 -12.61 11.01 -0.68
N LEU A 51 -13.14 10.53 0.44
CA LEU A 51 -13.58 9.15 0.60
C LEU A 51 -14.70 8.79 -0.38
N GLY A 52 -15.72 9.63 -0.48
CA GLY A 52 -16.83 9.44 -1.41
C GLY A 52 -16.40 9.42 -2.87
N MET A 53 -15.49 10.29 -3.28
CA MET A 53 -14.93 10.28 -4.63
C MET A 53 -14.17 8.98 -4.95
N SER A 54 -13.55 8.35 -3.98
CA SER A 54 -12.87 7.06 -4.18
C SER A 54 -13.85 5.89 -4.29
N LEU A 55 -14.99 5.96 -3.62
CA LEU A 55 -16.03 4.93 -3.61
C LEU A 55 -17.00 5.06 -4.78
N TYR A 56 -17.42 6.28 -5.11
CA TYR A 56 -18.39 6.59 -6.16
C TYR A 56 -17.70 7.12 -7.42
N ARG A 57 -16.78 6.35 -7.98
CA ARG A 57 -15.96 6.76 -9.14
C ARG A 57 -16.72 7.12 -10.41
N GLU A 58 -17.94 6.62 -10.54
CA GLU A 58 -18.83 6.85 -11.70
C GLU A 58 -19.57 8.18 -11.60
N LEU A 59 -19.57 8.79 -10.40
CA LEU A 59 -20.26 10.05 -10.16
C LEU A 59 -19.33 11.25 -10.35
N THR A 60 -19.90 12.35 -10.80
CA THR A 60 -19.22 13.65 -10.80
C THR A 60 -19.06 14.17 -9.37
N ILE A 61 -18.11 15.08 -9.13
CA ILE A 61 -17.89 15.64 -7.79
C ILE A 61 -19.15 16.27 -7.20
N PRO A 62 -19.96 17.07 -7.96
CA PRO A 62 -21.24 17.58 -7.45
C PRO A 62 -22.23 16.48 -7.06
N GLU A 63 -22.30 15.39 -7.81
CA GLU A 63 -23.16 14.27 -7.48
C GLU A 63 -22.71 13.55 -6.20
N VAL A 64 -21.40 13.41 -5.99
CA VAL A 64 -20.84 12.88 -4.74
C VAL A 64 -21.20 13.79 -3.56
N VAL A 65 -21.08 15.11 -3.71
CA VAL A 65 -21.47 16.10 -2.69
C VAL A 65 -22.97 15.95 -2.33
N ALA A 66 -23.82 15.84 -3.35
CA ALA A 66 -25.27 15.67 -3.15
C ALA A 66 -25.58 14.31 -2.47
N LYS A 67 -24.94 13.21 -2.92
CA LYS A 67 -25.13 11.87 -2.35
C LYS A 67 -24.71 11.78 -0.88
N LEU A 68 -23.65 12.48 -0.49
CA LEU A 68 -23.16 12.52 0.90
C LEU A 68 -23.86 13.60 1.74
N GLY A 69 -24.75 14.40 1.17
CA GLY A 69 -25.44 15.48 1.89
C GLY A 69 -24.52 16.60 2.40
N LEU A 70 -23.35 16.79 1.75
CA LEU A 70 -22.39 17.79 2.17
C LEU A 70 -22.92 19.21 1.90
N SER A 71 -22.89 20.08 2.91
CA SER A 71 -23.43 21.42 2.85
C SER A 71 -22.58 22.43 3.62
N LEU A 72 -22.75 23.72 3.30
CA LEU A 72 -22.11 24.76 4.09
C LEU A 72 -22.81 24.90 5.46
N PRO A 73 -22.05 25.12 6.55
CA PRO A 73 -22.64 25.33 7.88
C PRO A 73 -23.54 26.55 7.91
N GLY A 74 -24.76 26.39 8.45
CA GLY A 74 -25.69 27.51 8.74
C GLY A 74 -26.63 27.89 7.62
N GLU A 75 -26.54 27.32 6.44
CA GLU A 75 -27.44 27.68 5.31
C GLU A 75 -28.07 26.40 4.73
N ARG A 76 -29.32 26.13 5.10
CA ARG A 76 -30.08 25.00 4.54
C ARG A 76 -30.27 25.25 3.02
N GLY A 77 -29.68 24.38 2.20
CA GLY A 77 -29.90 24.33 0.76
C GLY A 77 -28.86 25.07 -0.10
N LEU A 78 -27.81 25.67 0.46
CA LEU A 78 -26.71 26.18 -0.36
C LEU A 78 -25.75 25.07 -0.77
N THR A 79 -25.77 24.76 -2.05
CA THR A 79 -24.84 23.85 -2.68
C THR A 79 -23.45 24.49 -2.72
N VAL A 80 -22.42 23.69 -2.36
CA VAL A 80 -21.02 24.13 -2.51
C VAL A 80 -20.72 24.39 -3.99
N ALA A 81 -20.22 25.59 -4.31
CA ALA A 81 -19.85 25.91 -5.68
C ALA A 81 -18.82 24.91 -6.21
N PRO A 82 -18.99 24.32 -7.41
CA PRO A 82 -18.08 23.32 -7.96
C PRO A 82 -16.61 23.76 -7.97
N SER A 83 -16.33 25.05 -8.19
CA SER A 83 -14.98 25.62 -8.16
C SER A 83 -14.34 25.66 -6.76
N ALA A 84 -15.14 25.61 -5.69
CA ALA A 84 -14.62 25.59 -4.31
C ALA A 84 -14.11 24.21 -3.89
N LEU A 85 -14.55 23.14 -4.54
CA LEU A 85 -14.20 21.76 -4.17
C LEU A 85 -12.72 21.41 -4.41
N PRO A 86 -12.12 21.73 -5.58
CA PRO A 86 -10.67 21.53 -5.78
C PRO A 86 -9.84 22.34 -4.78
N GLN A 87 -10.25 23.60 -4.49
CA GLN A 87 -9.55 24.43 -3.51
C GLN A 87 -9.68 23.88 -2.08
N ALA A 88 -10.84 23.31 -1.72
CA ALA A 88 -11.03 22.68 -0.42
C ALA A 88 -10.13 21.47 -0.25
N ARG A 89 -10.01 20.63 -1.28
CA ARG A 89 -9.08 19.47 -1.28
C ARG A 89 -7.62 19.90 -1.18
N ALA A 90 -7.22 20.94 -1.93
CA ALA A 90 -5.85 21.47 -1.85
C ALA A 90 -5.51 22.04 -0.47
N ARG A 91 -6.50 22.62 0.22
CA ARG A 91 -6.32 23.11 1.61
C ARG A 91 -6.26 21.98 2.64
N LEU A 92 -6.96 20.88 2.41
CA LEU A 92 -6.91 19.71 3.30
C LEU A 92 -5.50 19.13 3.34
N GLY A 93 -4.83 19.09 2.18
CA GLY A 93 -3.56 18.41 2.06
C GLY A 93 -3.69 16.89 2.05
N GLU A 94 -2.57 16.21 2.16
CA GLU A 94 -2.51 14.75 2.16
C GLU A 94 -2.42 14.15 3.58
N GLU A 95 -1.91 14.90 4.53
CA GLU A 95 -1.57 14.43 5.87
C GLU A 95 -2.78 13.85 6.63
N PRO A 96 -3.99 14.47 6.64
CA PRO A 96 -5.14 13.88 7.31
C PRO A 96 -5.56 12.54 6.69
N MET A 97 -5.43 12.41 5.37
CA MET A 97 -5.77 11.17 4.68
C MET A 97 -4.74 10.07 4.97
N ALA A 98 -3.45 10.41 5.03
CA ALA A 98 -2.39 9.49 5.41
C ALA A 98 -2.58 9.00 6.85
N TRP A 99 -2.82 9.92 7.80
CA TRP A 99 -3.08 9.58 9.20
C TRP A 99 -4.29 8.65 9.35
N LEU A 100 -5.39 8.97 8.66
CA LEU A 100 -6.61 8.18 8.69
C LEU A 100 -6.39 6.79 8.08
N PHE A 101 -5.63 6.69 6.99
CA PHE A 101 -5.24 5.42 6.40
C PHE A 101 -4.43 4.57 7.38
N ASP A 102 -3.43 5.14 8.04
CA ASP A 102 -2.60 4.41 9.00
C ASP A 102 -3.45 3.92 10.19
N LYS A 103 -4.35 4.75 10.71
CA LYS A 103 -5.28 4.38 11.80
C LYS A 103 -6.21 3.23 11.42
N CYS A 104 -6.83 3.30 10.25
CA CYS A 104 -7.71 2.24 9.72
C CYS A 104 -6.91 0.95 9.47
N SER A 105 -5.72 1.08 8.89
CA SER A 105 -4.84 -0.04 8.57
C SER A 105 -4.40 -0.77 9.82
N GLU A 106 -3.94 -0.05 10.83
CA GLU A 106 -3.55 -0.64 12.11
C GLU A 106 -4.69 -1.44 12.72
N LYS A 107 -5.89 -0.85 12.80
CA LYS A 107 -7.03 -1.52 13.42
C LYS A 107 -7.55 -2.67 12.57
N TRP A 108 -7.93 -2.41 11.34
CA TRP A 108 -8.66 -3.41 10.54
C TRP A 108 -7.76 -4.48 9.94
N ALA A 109 -6.60 -4.10 9.38
CA ALA A 109 -5.72 -5.06 8.73
C ALA A 109 -5.03 -5.97 9.74
N LEU A 110 -4.55 -5.42 10.88
CA LEU A 110 -3.91 -6.24 11.91
C LEU A 110 -4.91 -7.14 12.64
N GLU A 111 -6.09 -6.65 13.01
CA GLU A 111 -7.12 -7.47 13.62
C GLU A 111 -7.53 -8.62 12.69
N SER A 112 -7.75 -8.32 11.41
CA SER A 112 -8.08 -9.31 10.40
C SER A 112 -6.96 -10.35 10.22
N ALA A 113 -5.71 -9.91 10.13
CA ALA A 113 -4.57 -10.80 9.97
C ALA A 113 -4.40 -11.75 11.15
N ARG A 114 -4.60 -11.27 12.39
CA ARG A 114 -4.58 -12.08 13.61
C ARG A 114 -5.74 -13.08 13.66
N LYS A 115 -6.96 -12.63 13.35
CA LYS A 115 -8.17 -13.48 13.32
C LYS A 115 -8.04 -14.63 12.32
N HIS A 116 -7.34 -14.42 11.22
CA HIS A 116 -7.16 -15.39 10.13
C HIS A 116 -5.74 -15.96 10.07
N ALA A 117 -5.03 -15.97 11.20
CA ALA A 117 -3.67 -16.48 11.28
C ALA A 117 -3.56 -17.94 10.80
N TRP A 118 -2.49 -18.24 10.07
CA TRP A 118 -2.15 -19.58 9.65
C TRP A 118 -1.10 -20.17 10.60
N ARG A 119 -1.44 -21.21 11.33
CA ARG A 119 -0.54 -21.84 12.32
C ARG A 119 0.09 -20.86 13.31
N GLY A 120 -0.69 -19.87 13.76
CA GLY A 120 -0.22 -18.82 14.66
C GLY A 120 0.51 -17.65 13.98
N LEU A 121 0.69 -17.68 12.67
CA LEU A 121 1.32 -16.60 11.92
C LEU A 121 0.28 -15.75 11.20
N SER A 122 0.33 -14.44 11.37
CA SER A 122 -0.40 -13.47 10.54
C SER A 122 0.21 -13.46 9.14
N VAL A 123 -0.63 -13.60 8.10
CA VAL A 123 -0.13 -13.77 6.73
C VAL A 123 -0.33 -12.49 5.93
N PHE A 124 0.78 -11.95 5.44
CA PHE A 124 0.81 -10.74 4.62
C PHE A 124 1.39 -11.02 3.24
N GLY A 125 1.05 -10.17 2.28
CA GLY A 125 1.70 -10.10 0.98
C GLY A 125 2.22 -8.70 0.74
N ILE A 126 3.33 -8.60 0.04
CA ILE A 126 3.86 -7.33 -0.43
C ILE A 126 4.06 -7.39 -1.93
N ASP A 127 3.65 -6.34 -2.60
CA ASP A 127 3.80 -6.21 -4.05
C ASP A 127 3.81 -4.75 -4.47
N GLY A 128 4.35 -4.48 -5.65
CA GLY A 128 4.45 -3.17 -6.24
C GLY A 128 3.65 -3.04 -7.52
N THR A 129 3.20 -1.83 -7.79
CA THR A 129 2.55 -1.46 -9.05
C THR A 129 2.93 -0.04 -9.45
N CYS A 130 2.66 0.32 -10.72
CA CYS A 130 2.82 1.69 -11.19
C CYS A 130 1.46 2.28 -11.53
N LEU A 131 1.21 3.48 -11.05
CA LEU A 131 -0.01 4.25 -11.29
C LEU A 131 0.31 5.39 -12.24
N ARG A 132 -0.50 5.56 -13.29
CA ARG A 132 -0.42 6.75 -14.12
C ARG A 132 -0.91 7.96 -13.34
N VAL A 133 -0.13 9.03 -13.37
CA VAL A 133 -0.52 10.31 -12.80
C VAL A 133 -0.75 11.33 -13.93
N PRO A 134 -1.51 12.42 -13.67
CA PRO A 134 -1.76 13.45 -14.68
C PRO A 134 -0.49 13.96 -15.33
N ASP A 135 -0.53 14.16 -16.63
CA ASP A 135 0.61 14.66 -17.40
C ASP A 135 0.81 16.15 -17.19
N SER A 136 1.66 16.48 -16.22
CA SER A 136 2.07 17.84 -15.91
C SER A 136 3.59 17.91 -15.77
N LYS A 137 4.17 19.09 -15.98
CA LYS A 137 5.62 19.31 -15.79
C LYS A 137 6.09 18.92 -14.40
N ALA A 138 5.29 19.24 -13.35
CA ALA A 138 5.57 18.90 -11.97
C ALA A 138 5.59 17.39 -11.76
N ASN A 139 4.57 16.67 -12.25
CA ASN A 139 4.50 15.21 -12.11
C ASN A 139 5.59 14.49 -12.90
N ARG A 140 5.94 14.98 -14.10
CA ARG A 140 7.07 14.44 -14.87
C ARG A 140 8.39 14.61 -14.13
N ALA A 141 8.64 15.79 -13.56
CA ALA A 141 9.85 16.05 -12.80
C ALA A 141 9.95 15.24 -11.50
N HIS A 142 8.81 14.97 -10.83
CA HIS A 142 8.79 14.28 -9.55
C HIS A 142 8.76 12.75 -9.67
N PHE A 143 7.91 12.23 -10.55
CA PHE A 143 7.69 10.78 -10.66
C PHE A 143 8.52 10.11 -11.76
N GLY A 144 8.89 10.85 -12.82
CA GLY A 144 9.49 10.24 -13.98
C GLY A 144 8.53 9.32 -14.74
N GLY A 145 9.06 8.46 -15.59
CA GLY A 145 8.27 7.52 -16.37
C GLY A 145 9.15 6.63 -17.24
N GLN A 146 8.54 5.78 -18.05
CA GLN A 146 9.29 4.98 -19.02
C GLN A 146 9.97 5.91 -20.02
N SER A 147 11.31 5.89 -20.07
CA SER A 147 12.04 6.46 -21.18
C SER A 147 11.91 5.53 -22.39
N SER A 148 11.39 6.03 -23.47
CA SER A 148 11.67 5.44 -24.78
C SER A 148 13.11 5.80 -25.17
N SER A 149 13.75 4.99 -26.01
CA SER A 149 15.13 5.25 -26.49
C SER A 149 15.33 6.73 -26.84
N GLU A 150 16.53 7.26 -26.64
CA GLU A 150 16.90 8.67 -26.87
C GLU A 150 16.35 9.25 -28.19
N GLU A 151 16.17 8.40 -29.22
CA GLU A 151 15.63 8.78 -30.54
C GLU A 151 14.10 9.01 -30.56
N LYS A 152 13.32 8.49 -29.61
CA LYS A 152 11.84 8.53 -29.62
C LYS A 152 11.22 9.52 -28.64
N GLY A 153 12.03 10.23 -27.86
CA GLY A 153 11.56 11.20 -26.86
C GLY A 153 10.83 10.56 -25.67
N GLU A 154 10.42 11.36 -24.72
CA GLU A 154 9.60 10.91 -23.58
C GLU A 154 8.23 10.49 -24.07
N SER A 155 7.98 9.20 -24.20
CA SER A 155 6.69 8.65 -24.54
C SER A 155 6.03 8.07 -23.27
N GLY A 156 4.83 8.53 -22.98
CA GLY A 156 4.04 7.99 -21.89
C GLY A 156 3.68 9.01 -20.81
N TYR A 157 2.82 8.59 -19.91
CA TYR A 157 2.44 9.37 -18.74
C TYR A 157 3.47 9.21 -17.62
N PRO A 158 3.64 10.22 -16.75
CA PRO A 158 4.42 10.05 -15.54
C PRO A 158 3.80 8.93 -14.68
N LEU A 159 4.68 8.16 -14.02
CA LEU A 159 4.30 6.96 -13.28
C LEU A 159 4.73 7.08 -11.82
N ALA A 160 3.77 7.07 -10.91
CA ALA A 160 4.05 6.90 -9.49
C ALA A 160 4.17 5.40 -9.19
N ARG A 161 5.28 4.99 -8.58
CA ARG A 161 5.42 3.64 -8.04
C ARG A 161 4.71 3.55 -6.70
N LEU A 162 3.91 2.52 -6.53
CA LEU A 162 3.21 2.20 -5.29
C LEU A 162 3.64 0.81 -4.84
N VAL A 163 4.10 0.69 -3.60
CA VAL A 163 4.31 -0.61 -2.94
C VAL A 163 3.37 -0.70 -1.74
N THR A 164 2.69 -1.82 -1.61
CA THR A 164 1.73 -2.05 -0.53
C THR A 164 2.03 -3.34 0.22
N VAL A 165 1.72 -3.34 1.50
CA VAL A 165 1.62 -4.55 2.30
C VAL A 165 0.16 -4.80 2.68
N MET A 166 -0.30 -6.03 2.50
CA MET A 166 -1.71 -6.40 2.61
C MET A 166 -1.89 -7.67 3.45
N ALA A 167 -2.89 -7.68 4.31
CA ALA A 167 -3.36 -8.89 4.98
C ALA A 167 -4.02 -9.80 3.95
N LEU A 168 -3.40 -10.93 3.60
CA LEU A 168 -3.78 -11.74 2.43
C LEU A 168 -5.17 -12.37 2.51
N ARG A 169 -5.71 -12.57 3.71
CA ARG A 169 -7.02 -13.20 3.87
C ARG A 169 -8.18 -12.24 3.64
N SER A 170 -8.02 -10.99 4.07
CA SER A 170 -9.06 -9.95 3.98
C SER A 170 -8.84 -8.96 2.84
N HIS A 171 -7.63 -8.95 2.25
CA HIS A 171 -7.17 -7.96 1.28
C HIS A 171 -7.14 -6.51 1.81
N LEU A 172 -7.12 -6.35 3.15
CA LEU A 172 -6.96 -5.04 3.76
C LEU A 172 -5.49 -4.62 3.73
N LEU A 173 -5.25 -3.39 3.29
CA LEU A 173 -3.89 -2.83 3.26
C LEU A 173 -3.45 -2.48 4.67
N LEU A 174 -2.26 -2.93 5.04
CA LEU A 174 -1.59 -2.56 6.28
C LEU A 174 -0.72 -1.32 6.10
N GLY A 175 -0.17 -1.12 4.93
CA GLY A 175 0.67 0.01 4.63
C GLY A 175 0.86 0.22 3.13
N ALA A 176 1.24 1.43 2.77
CA ALA A 176 1.53 1.83 1.40
C ALA A 176 2.69 2.82 1.36
N ARG A 177 3.53 2.76 0.32
CA ARG A 177 4.55 3.76 0.02
C ARG A 177 4.52 4.12 -1.44
N PHE A 178 4.62 5.41 -1.69
CA PHE A 178 4.73 5.98 -3.03
C PHE A 178 6.16 6.43 -3.30
N GLY A 179 6.59 6.30 -4.55
CA GLY A 179 7.89 6.77 -5.00
C GLY A 179 7.87 7.14 -6.48
N SER A 180 8.99 7.66 -6.97
CA SER A 180 9.19 7.85 -8.39
C SER A 180 9.25 6.51 -9.13
N TYR A 181 9.07 6.53 -10.43
CA TYR A 181 9.19 5.34 -11.27
C TYR A 181 10.55 4.64 -11.12
N ASP A 182 11.61 5.43 -10.93
CA ASP A 182 12.97 4.92 -10.80
C ASP A 182 13.30 4.36 -9.41
N THR A 183 12.46 4.64 -8.42
CA THR A 183 12.64 4.06 -7.08
C THR A 183 12.31 2.57 -7.11
N GLY A 184 13.27 1.72 -6.75
CA GLY A 184 13.09 0.27 -6.73
C GLY A 184 12.01 -0.18 -5.73
N GLU A 185 11.21 -1.19 -6.09
CA GLU A 185 10.18 -1.77 -5.20
C GLU A 185 10.76 -2.25 -3.88
N THR A 186 11.94 -2.86 -3.91
CA THR A 186 12.63 -3.32 -2.69
C THR A 186 13.04 -2.18 -1.77
N THR A 187 13.30 -1.00 -2.32
CA THR A 187 13.62 0.20 -1.53
C THR A 187 12.38 0.67 -0.76
N LEU A 188 11.26 0.81 -1.44
CA LEU A 188 9.98 1.19 -0.82
C LEU A 188 9.47 0.12 0.16
N ALA A 189 9.68 -1.16 -0.15
CA ALA A 189 9.29 -2.26 0.72
C ALA A 189 10.01 -2.23 2.07
N LYS A 190 11.28 -1.82 2.12
CA LYS A 190 12.04 -1.69 3.37
C LYS A 190 11.38 -0.75 4.38
N GLU A 191 10.72 0.30 3.90
CA GLU A 191 9.99 1.24 4.74
C GLU A 191 8.69 0.63 5.32
N LEU A 192 8.20 -0.45 4.74
CA LEU A 192 6.99 -1.15 5.18
C LEU A 192 7.26 -2.30 6.15
N TRP A 193 8.49 -2.82 6.21
CA TRP A 193 8.84 -3.93 7.11
C TRP A 193 8.52 -3.68 8.59
N PRO A 194 8.74 -2.47 9.15
CA PRO A 194 8.41 -2.18 10.54
C PRO A 194 6.91 -2.30 10.87
N MET A 195 6.04 -2.10 9.88
CA MET A 195 4.58 -2.19 10.07
C MET A 195 4.09 -3.64 10.24
N ILE A 196 4.83 -4.63 9.73
CA ILE A 196 4.44 -6.04 9.84
C ILE A 196 4.79 -6.54 11.25
N PRO A 197 3.81 -7.10 11.98
CA PRO A 197 4.02 -7.51 13.37
C PRO A 197 4.89 -8.76 13.47
N ASP A 198 5.33 -9.06 14.68
CA ASP A 198 5.91 -10.35 15.03
C ASP A 198 4.91 -11.50 14.83
N ASN A 199 5.40 -12.71 14.80
CA ASN A 199 4.60 -13.90 14.47
C ASN A 199 3.88 -13.75 13.12
N SER A 200 4.63 -13.48 12.08
CA SER A 200 4.12 -13.24 10.74
C SER A 200 4.84 -14.02 9.64
N LEU A 201 4.12 -14.24 8.56
CA LEU A 201 4.62 -14.77 7.29
C LEU A 201 4.32 -13.76 6.19
N CYS A 202 5.34 -13.22 5.56
CA CYS A 202 5.22 -12.33 4.41
C CYS A 202 5.47 -13.09 3.11
N ILE A 203 4.50 -13.11 2.21
CA ILE A 203 4.63 -13.70 0.88
C ILE A 203 5.01 -12.58 -0.09
N VAL A 204 6.11 -12.78 -0.80
CA VAL A 204 6.65 -11.81 -1.75
C VAL A 204 6.91 -12.46 -3.09
N ASP A 205 6.93 -11.66 -4.13
CA ASP A 205 7.28 -12.13 -5.46
C ASP A 205 8.79 -12.49 -5.55
N ARG A 206 9.18 -13.20 -6.61
CA ARG A 206 10.58 -13.62 -6.81
C ARG A 206 11.54 -12.44 -7.04
N GLY A 207 11.06 -11.25 -7.36
CA GLY A 207 11.84 -10.03 -7.50
C GLY A 207 12.47 -9.61 -6.18
N PHE A 208 11.77 -9.87 -5.07
CA PHE A 208 12.23 -9.55 -3.72
C PHE A 208 13.27 -10.53 -3.16
N LEU A 209 13.57 -11.65 -3.84
CA LEU A 209 14.54 -12.62 -3.34
C LEU A 209 15.96 -12.03 -3.38
N SER A 210 16.29 -11.31 -2.34
CA SER A 210 17.62 -10.75 -2.09
C SER A 210 17.86 -10.59 -0.61
N ALA A 211 19.10 -10.77 -0.17
CA ALA A 211 19.46 -10.60 1.24
C ALA A 211 19.20 -9.17 1.74
N PRO A 212 19.58 -8.09 1.01
CA PRO A 212 19.27 -6.71 1.41
C PRO A 212 17.77 -6.43 1.53
N GLY A 213 16.93 -7.19 0.81
CA GLY A 213 15.48 -7.05 0.87
C GLY A 213 14.84 -7.76 2.04
N LEU A 214 15.23 -9.03 2.28
CA LEU A 214 14.50 -9.94 3.18
C LEU A 214 15.14 -10.12 4.56
N LEU A 215 16.46 -9.97 4.71
CA LEU A 215 17.12 -10.09 6.01
C LEU A 215 16.65 -9.02 7.01
N PRO A 216 16.54 -7.72 6.65
CA PRO A 216 16.04 -6.73 7.59
C PRO A 216 14.66 -7.09 8.14
N TYR A 217 13.75 -7.57 7.31
CA TYR A 217 12.43 -8.01 7.74
C TYR A 217 12.49 -9.14 8.78
N SER A 218 13.29 -10.17 8.52
CA SER A 218 13.36 -11.34 9.41
C SER A 218 14.19 -11.11 10.68
N LEU A 219 15.13 -10.15 10.67
CA LEU A 219 16.01 -9.87 11.80
C LEU A 219 15.50 -8.79 12.74
N GLN A 220 14.63 -7.87 12.25
CA GLN A 220 14.10 -6.75 13.03
C GLN A 220 12.97 -7.11 13.99
N GLY A 221 12.56 -8.37 14.06
CA GLY A 221 11.47 -8.82 14.93
C GLY A 221 11.57 -10.28 15.31
N ALA A 222 10.57 -10.75 16.08
CA ALA A 222 10.51 -12.12 16.56
C ALA A 222 9.57 -12.97 15.71
N ASN A 223 10.01 -14.15 15.30
CA ASN A 223 9.21 -15.13 14.56
C ASN A 223 8.59 -14.54 13.27
N ARG A 224 9.40 -13.80 12.52
CA ARG A 224 9.06 -13.24 11.21
C ARG A 224 9.63 -14.09 10.10
N HIS A 225 8.78 -14.57 9.23
CA HIS A 225 9.13 -15.46 8.13
C HIS A 225 8.73 -14.86 6.79
N TRP A 226 9.47 -15.20 5.75
CA TRP A 226 9.11 -14.84 4.38
C TRP A 226 8.97 -16.10 3.52
N LEU A 227 8.18 -16.01 2.48
CA LEU A 227 7.99 -17.02 1.45
C LEU A 227 8.04 -16.38 0.07
N THR A 228 8.91 -16.91 -0.78
CA THR A 228 9.02 -16.47 -2.18
C THR A 228 9.38 -17.64 -3.09
N ARG A 229 9.15 -17.45 -4.39
CA ARG A 229 9.63 -18.39 -5.40
C ARG A 229 11.09 -18.11 -5.73
N ALA A 230 11.92 -19.14 -5.74
CA ALA A 230 13.28 -19.02 -6.22
C ALA A 230 13.32 -18.78 -7.74
N LYS A 231 14.28 -17.96 -8.20
CA LYS A 231 14.59 -17.85 -9.62
C LYS A 231 15.27 -19.12 -10.10
N LYS A 232 15.09 -19.51 -11.36
CA LYS A 232 15.67 -20.74 -11.94
C LYS A 232 17.19 -20.82 -11.77
N ASN A 233 17.85 -19.68 -11.79
CA ASN A 233 19.31 -19.53 -11.66
C ASN A 233 19.79 -19.16 -10.25
N THR A 234 18.93 -19.27 -9.23
CA THR A 234 19.35 -19.01 -7.85
C THR A 234 20.32 -20.10 -7.41
N ALA A 235 21.58 -19.70 -7.18
CA ALA A 235 22.60 -20.61 -6.64
C ALA A 235 22.31 -20.89 -5.17
N MET A 236 22.16 -22.17 -4.83
CA MET A 236 21.88 -22.65 -3.48
C MET A 236 22.82 -23.78 -3.15
N ARG A 237 23.52 -23.69 -2.04
CA ARG A 237 24.33 -24.79 -1.50
C ARG A 237 23.53 -25.53 -0.43
N VAL A 238 23.26 -26.81 -0.63
CA VAL A 238 22.52 -27.61 0.35
C VAL A 238 23.42 -27.84 1.59
N ILE A 239 22.94 -27.40 2.75
CA ILE A 239 23.60 -27.61 4.05
C ILE A 239 23.07 -28.89 4.68
N ARG A 240 21.75 -29.10 4.64
CA ARG A 240 21.10 -30.26 5.27
C ARG A 240 19.80 -30.61 4.56
N LYS A 241 19.56 -31.91 4.34
CA LYS A 241 18.27 -32.42 3.90
C LYS A 241 17.32 -32.51 5.10
N LEU A 242 16.14 -31.98 4.98
CA LEU A 242 15.08 -32.00 5.99
C LEU A 242 14.01 -33.04 5.66
N GLY A 243 13.83 -33.37 4.37
CA GLY A 243 12.89 -34.33 3.85
C GLY A 243 12.97 -34.47 2.34
N LYS A 244 12.01 -35.16 1.74
CA LYS A 244 11.93 -35.27 0.27
C LYS A 244 11.56 -33.93 -0.34
N GLY A 245 12.49 -33.30 -1.07
CA GLY A 245 12.30 -31.99 -1.66
C GLY A 245 12.26 -30.83 -0.64
N ASP A 246 12.82 -31.04 0.55
CA ASP A 246 12.86 -30.09 1.64
C ASP A 246 14.29 -30.03 2.18
N GLU A 247 14.92 -28.89 2.03
CA GLU A 247 16.35 -28.70 2.25
C GLU A 247 16.62 -27.37 2.98
N LEU A 248 17.57 -27.39 3.90
CA LEU A 248 18.20 -26.16 4.40
C LEU A 248 19.33 -25.82 3.42
N VAL A 249 19.28 -24.62 2.90
CA VAL A 249 20.22 -24.13 1.90
C VAL A 249 20.92 -22.86 2.37
N GLU A 250 22.11 -22.67 1.86
CA GLU A 250 22.89 -21.46 1.99
C GLU A 250 22.89 -20.70 0.66
N LEU A 251 22.69 -19.39 0.74
CA LEU A 251 22.75 -18.46 -0.37
C LEU A 251 23.87 -17.46 -0.13
N ASN A 252 24.68 -17.20 -1.16
CA ASN A 252 25.71 -16.18 -1.12
C ASN A 252 25.12 -14.78 -1.27
N ILE A 253 25.70 -13.83 -0.55
CA ILE A 253 25.38 -12.40 -0.72
C ILE A 253 26.48 -11.78 -1.57
N SER A 254 26.07 -11.04 -2.61
CA SER A 254 27.05 -10.47 -3.54
C SER A 254 27.99 -9.47 -2.84
N PRO A 255 29.25 -9.38 -3.28
CA PRO A 255 30.19 -8.37 -2.76
C PRO A 255 29.65 -6.94 -2.88
N GLU A 256 28.94 -6.64 -3.97
CA GLU A 256 28.30 -5.34 -4.19
C GLU A 256 27.22 -5.04 -3.12
N ALA A 257 26.37 -6.01 -2.80
CA ALA A 257 25.35 -5.84 -1.76
C ALA A 257 26.00 -5.57 -0.40
N ARG A 258 27.09 -6.27 -0.07
CA ARG A 258 27.86 -6.07 1.18
C ARG A 258 28.65 -4.76 1.19
N ALA A 259 29.09 -4.27 0.04
CA ALA A 259 29.73 -2.96 -0.07
C ALA A 259 28.73 -1.83 0.20
N ASN A 260 27.47 -1.99 -0.26
CA ASN A 260 26.39 -1.05 -0.03
C ASN A 260 25.79 -1.13 1.40
N ASP A 261 25.87 -2.31 2.01
CA ASP A 261 25.42 -2.55 3.38
C ASP A 261 26.39 -3.50 4.09
N PRO A 262 27.41 -2.96 4.79
CA PRO A 262 28.42 -3.75 5.49
C PRO A 262 27.88 -4.60 6.66
N SER A 263 26.65 -4.37 7.11
CA SER A 263 25.99 -5.19 8.14
C SER A 263 25.53 -6.55 7.62
N LEU A 264 25.49 -6.74 6.30
CA LEU A 264 25.07 -8.00 5.69
C LEU A 264 26.16 -9.07 5.87
N PRO A 265 25.77 -10.31 6.26
CA PRO A 265 26.70 -11.43 6.35
C PRO A 265 27.19 -11.86 4.95
N GLU A 266 28.19 -12.70 4.91
CA GLU A 266 28.68 -13.28 3.65
C GLU A 266 27.68 -14.27 3.05
N HIS A 267 27.00 -15.00 3.91
CA HIS A 267 26.02 -16.01 3.56
C HIS A 267 24.78 -15.87 4.43
N TRP A 268 23.65 -16.33 3.92
CA TRP A 268 22.41 -16.45 4.68
C TRP A 268 21.74 -17.79 4.40
N THR A 269 21.01 -18.28 5.37
CA THR A 269 20.34 -19.58 5.28
C THR A 269 18.85 -19.41 5.02
N ALA A 270 18.31 -20.32 4.20
CA ALA A 270 16.89 -20.41 3.94
C ALA A 270 16.45 -21.87 3.85
N ARG A 271 15.16 -22.14 4.06
CA ARG A 271 14.56 -23.43 3.77
C ARG A 271 14.04 -23.41 2.34
N ALA A 272 14.55 -24.32 1.51
CA ALA A 272 14.10 -24.50 0.14
C ALA A 272 13.18 -25.73 0.07
N VAL A 273 11.94 -25.49 -0.37
CA VAL A 273 10.94 -26.55 -0.53
C VAL A 273 10.63 -26.69 -2.01
N ARG A 274 10.86 -27.89 -2.54
CA ARG A 274 10.53 -28.25 -3.93
C ARG A 274 9.26 -29.07 -3.93
N TYR A 275 8.21 -28.53 -4.56
CA TYR A 275 6.97 -29.26 -4.71
C TYR A 275 6.47 -29.18 -6.16
N GLN A 276 5.71 -30.16 -6.57
CA GLN A 276 5.08 -30.20 -7.87
C GLN A 276 3.58 -30.47 -7.71
N ARG A 277 2.77 -29.69 -8.38
CA ARG A 277 1.31 -29.87 -8.41
C ARG A 277 0.88 -30.19 -9.83
N ARG A 278 0.06 -31.22 -10.02
CA ARG A 278 -0.49 -31.60 -11.34
C ARG A 278 -1.21 -30.37 -11.96
N GLY A 279 -0.90 -30.04 -13.23
CA GLY A 279 -1.48 -28.91 -13.94
C GLY A 279 -0.78 -27.56 -13.72
N PHE A 280 0.30 -27.52 -12.94
CA PHE A 280 1.13 -26.32 -12.76
C PHE A 280 2.58 -26.68 -13.03
N GLN A 281 3.24 -25.86 -13.86
CA GLN A 281 4.70 -25.93 -14.11
C GLN A 281 5.43 -24.94 -13.23
#